data_6484c5a9b532117dafb712d32503839d
#
_entry.id   6484c5a9b532117dafb712d32503839d
#
_cell.length_a   1.000
_cell.length_b   1.000
_cell.length_c   1.000
_cell.angle_alpha   90.00
_cell.angle_beta   90.00
_cell.angle_gamma   90.00
#
_symmetry.space_group_name_H-M   'P 1'
#
loop_
_entity.id
_entity.type
_entity.pdbx_description
1 polymer ?
#
loop_
_entity_poly.entity_id
_entity_poly.type
_entity_poly.pdbx_seq_one_letter_code
_entity_poly.pdbx_strand_id
1 'polypeptide(L)'
;MPAQLLDGNALSKKLRAEIAARAAIVTAKGVRPGLAVIVVGDNPASQVYVRNKVKACEDVGFHSVLEPYPVELGEEELLARIATLNADPAIHGILVQLPLPEHIATERVLEAIAPEKDVDGFHVANAGALMVGKPEFIPCTPYGCMKILESIEYPIRGARAVIVGASNIVGKPMAMLLLQAGATVTICNSKTRDLAHHTKDADILVVATGKPKMVSGDMIKNGAVVIDVGINRLPDGKLCGDVDFDAAKYVAGWITPVPGGVGPMTITMLLMNTLEAAEKASKP
;
A
#
# COMPACT_ATOMS: atom_id res chain seq x y z
N MET A 1 -25.72 7.80 -14.57
CA MET A 1 -24.52 7.54 -15.39
C MET A 1 -23.62 6.63 -14.57
N PRO A 2 -22.85 5.73 -15.16
CA PRO A 2 -21.89 4.93 -14.39
C PRO A 2 -20.82 5.81 -13.76
N ALA A 3 -20.22 5.34 -12.66
CA ALA A 3 -19.14 6.01 -11.95
C ALA A 3 -17.94 6.28 -12.87
N GLN A 4 -17.23 7.37 -12.61
CA GLN A 4 -15.93 7.62 -13.23
C GLN A 4 -14.89 6.66 -12.66
N LEU A 5 -14.00 6.15 -13.51
CA LEU A 5 -12.97 5.20 -13.08
C LEU A 5 -11.75 5.93 -12.52
N LEU A 6 -11.30 5.47 -11.36
CA LEU A 6 -10.04 5.87 -10.76
C LEU A 6 -8.93 4.94 -11.27
N ASP A 7 -8.35 5.28 -12.43
CA ASP A 7 -7.34 4.47 -13.12
C ASP A 7 -5.98 4.56 -12.43
N GLY A 8 -5.71 3.59 -11.55
CA GLY A 8 -4.42 3.49 -10.86
C GLY A 8 -3.25 3.14 -11.78
N ASN A 9 -3.48 2.47 -12.92
CA ASN A 9 -2.41 2.20 -13.88
C ASN A 9 -1.91 3.50 -14.54
N ALA A 10 -2.84 4.35 -14.99
CA ALA A 10 -2.49 5.63 -15.60
C ALA A 10 -1.77 6.55 -14.60
N LEU A 11 -2.29 6.66 -13.38
CA LEU A 11 -1.67 7.46 -12.31
C LEU A 11 -0.30 6.91 -11.91
N SER A 12 -0.18 5.59 -11.74
CA SER A 12 1.08 4.91 -11.44
C SER A 12 2.15 5.21 -12.51
N LYS A 13 1.79 5.14 -13.79
CA LYS A 13 2.71 5.44 -14.89
C LYS A 13 3.23 6.87 -14.82
N LYS A 14 2.37 7.85 -14.56
CA LYS A 14 2.76 9.26 -14.38
C LYS A 14 3.73 9.43 -13.22
N LEU A 15 3.39 8.93 -12.04
CA LEU A 15 4.21 9.07 -10.85
C LEU A 15 5.56 8.33 -10.94
N ARG A 16 5.61 7.16 -11.60
CA ARG A 16 6.87 6.46 -11.85
C ARG A 16 7.81 7.24 -12.78
N ALA A 17 7.29 7.97 -13.75
CA ALA A 17 8.12 8.86 -14.57
C ALA A 17 8.74 9.99 -13.74
N GLU A 18 7.98 10.56 -12.79
CA GLU A 18 8.47 11.57 -11.84
C GLU A 18 9.53 10.97 -10.90
N ILE A 19 9.30 9.77 -10.38
CA ILE A 19 10.26 9.03 -9.54
C ILE A 19 11.55 8.77 -10.30
N ALA A 20 11.49 8.30 -11.55
CA ALA A 20 12.66 8.03 -12.37
C ALA A 20 13.50 9.29 -12.61
N ALA A 21 12.86 10.42 -12.87
CA ALA A 21 13.55 11.70 -13.05
C ALA A 21 14.27 12.14 -11.76
N ARG A 22 13.61 12.04 -10.60
CA ARG A 22 14.22 12.34 -9.28
C ARG A 22 15.35 11.37 -8.96
N ALA A 23 15.18 10.07 -9.23
CA ALA A 23 16.19 9.04 -9.02
C ALA A 23 17.48 9.32 -9.82
N ALA A 24 17.35 9.76 -11.08
CA ALA A 24 18.49 10.15 -11.89
C ALA A 24 19.27 11.32 -11.27
N ILE A 25 18.58 12.31 -10.70
CA ILE A 25 19.20 13.46 -10.02
C ILE A 25 19.99 13.01 -8.78
N VAL A 26 19.42 12.14 -7.97
CA VAL A 26 20.09 11.64 -6.75
C VAL A 26 21.26 10.73 -7.10
N THR A 27 21.10 9.90 -8.14
CA THR A 27 22.18 9.03 -8.65
C THR A 27 23.34 9.83 -9.18
N ALA A 28 23.09 10.94 -9.87
CA ALA A 28 24.15 11.85 -10.34
C ALA A 28 24.95 12.50 -9.19
N LYS A 29 24.39 12.54 -7.98
CA LYS A 29 25.06 12.98 -6.75
C LYS A 29 25.82 11.83 -6.02
N GLY A 30 25.86 10.64 -6.59
CA GLY A 30 26.57 9.49 -6.05
C GLY A 30 25.71 8.54 -5.20
N VAL A 31 24.42 8.78 -5.01
CA VAL A 31 23.53 7.92 -4.22
C VAL A 31 22.45 7.33 -5.14
N ARG A 32 22.63 6.07 -5.55
CA ARG A 32 21.61 5.35 -6.31
C ARG A 32 20.59 4.75 -5.35
N PRO A 33 19.26 5.08 -5.48
CA PRO A 33 18.26 4.48 -4.61
C PRO A 33 18.30 2.95 -4.66
N GLY A 34 18.34 2.29 -3.50
CA GLY A 34 18.48 0.84 -3.37
C GLY A 34 17.33 0.23 -2.58
N LEU A 35 16.69 -0.80 -3.13
CA LEU A 35 15.63 -1.57 -2.48
C LEU A 35 16.02 -3.04 -2.39
N ALA A 36 16.03 -3.60 -1.19
CA ALA A 36 16.11 -5.03 -0.95
C ALA A 36 14.70 -5.61 -0.73
N VAL A 37 14.38 -6.66 -1.47
CA VAL A 37 13.10 -7.39 -1.36
C VAL A 37 13.40 -8.82 -0.95
N ILE A 38 12.95 -9.20 0.24
CA ILE A 38 13.05 -10.56 0.77
C ILE A 38 11.72 -11.28 0.56
N VAL A 39 11.77 -12.52 0.07
CA VAL A 39 10.60 -13.38 -0.03
C VAL A 39 10.95 -14.76 0.52
N VAL A 40 10.13 -15.28 1.44
CA VAL A 40 10.30 -16.60 2.04
C VAL A 40 9.18 -17.52 1.57
N GLY A 41 9.55 -18.65 0.97
CA GLY A 41 8.62 -19.62 0.40
C GLY A 41 8.23 -19.28 -1.04
N ASP A 42 7.34 -20.10 -1.57
CA ASP A 42 6.98 -20.17 -3.00
C ASP A 42 5.52 -19.77 -3.30
N ASN A 43 4.87 -19.03 -2.39
CA ASN A 43 3.49 -18.58 -2.59
C ASN A 43 3.34 -17.89 -3.95
N PRO A 44 2.48 -18.40 -4.88
CA PRO A 44 2.40 -17.88 -6.24
C PRO A 44 1.96 -16.41 -6.33
N ALA A 45 1.11 -15.95 -5.40
CA ALA A 45 0.69 -14.57 -5.36
C ALA A 45 1.87 -13.66 -4.96
N SER A 46 2.65 -14.04 -3.94
CA SER A 46 3.85 -13.33 -3.52
C SER A 46 4.87 -13.23 -4.65
N GLN A 47 5.10 -14.31 -5.39
CA GLN A 47 6.03 -14.33 -6.51
C GLN A 47 5.65 -13.37 -7.64
N VAL A 48 4.36 -13.23 -7.94
CA VAL A 48 3.88 -12.24 -8.94
C VAL A 48 4.13 -10.81 -8.46
N TYR A 49 3.81 -10.51 -7.20
CA TYR A 49 4.03 -9.18 -6.62
C TYR A 49 5.51 -8.81 -6.58
N VAL A 50 6.37 -9.74 -6.16
CA VAL A 50 7.82 -9.54 -6.09
C VAL A 50 8.41 -9.25 -7.48
N ARG A 51 8.06 -10.04 -8.51
CA ARG A 51 8.50 -9.76 -9.88
C ARG A 51 8.10 -8.38 -10.37
N ASN A 52 6.87 -7.96 -10.07
CA ASN A 52 6.39 -6.63 -10.45
C ASN A 52 7.15 -5.50 -9.72
N LYS A 53 7.54 -5.72 -8.45
CA LYS A 53 8.34 -4.77 -7.65
C LYS A 53 9.75 -4.63 -8.22
N VAL A 54 10.43 -5.77 -8.49
CA VAL A 54 11.78 -5.78 -9.09
C VAL A 54 11.77 -5.07 -10.45
N LYS A 55 10.86 -5.43 -11.33
CA LYS A 55 10.72 -4.75 -12.62
C LYS A 55 10.47 -3.25 -12.46
N ALA A 56 9.63 -2.86 -11.52
CA ALA A 56 9.36 -1.46 -11.27
C ALA A 56 10.59 -0.69 -10.77
N CYS A 57 11.46 -1.33 -9.96
CA CYS A 57 12.75 -0.75 -9.56
C CYS A 57 13.68 -0.55 -10.78
N GLU A 58 13.78 -1.56 -11.64
CA GLU A 58 14.58 -1.48 -12.88
C GLU A 58 14.08 -0.36 -13.79
N ASP A 59 12.77 -0.26 -13.99
CA ASP A 59 12.13 0.75 -14.86
C ASP A 59 12.42 2.20 -14.40
N VAL A 60 12.64 2.42 -13.10
CA VAL A 60 12.97 3.76 -12.54
C VAL A 60 14.46 3.95 -12.22
N GLY A 61 15.31 2.98 -12.57
CA GLY A 61 16.77 3.07 -12.44
C GLY A 61 17.32 2.79 -11.04
N PHE A 62 16.55 2.17 -10.15
CA PHE A 62 16.99 1.80 -8.80
C PHE A 62 17.96 0.63 -8.81
N HIS A 63 18.77 0.54 -7.77
CA HIS A 63 19.45 -0.70 -7.39
C HIS A 63 18.44 -1.63 -6.73
N SER A 64 18.24 -2.82 -7.30
CA SER A 64 17.27 -3.80 -6.78
C SER A 64 17.99 -5.07 -6.37
N VAL A 65 17.79 -5.49 -5.13
CA VAL A 65 18.29 -6.76 -4.59
C VAL A 65 17.08 -7.64 -4.28
N LEU A 66 16.98 -8.79 -4.94
CA LEU A 66 15.95 -9.80 -4.68
C LEU A 66 16.57 -10.98 -3.98
N GLU A 67 16.03 -11.33 -2.82
CA GLU A 67 16.49 -12.44 -1.99
C GLU A 67 15.35 -13.46 -1.77
N PRO A 68 15.26 -14.48 -2.63
CA PRO A 68 14.34 -15.58 -2.42
C PRO A 68 14.94 -16.60 -1.44
N TYR A 69 14.15 -17.00 -0.47
CA TYR A 69 14.51 -18.01 0.52
C TYR A 69 13.50 -19.17 0.50
N PRO A 70 13.93 -20.40 0.82
CA PRO A 70 13.03 -21.54 0.97
C PRO A 70 12.10 -21.35 2.18
N VAL A 71 10.98 -22.09 2.20
CA VAL A 71 9.98 -22.00 3.28
C VAL A 71 10.56 -22.43 4.64
N GLU A 72 11.61 -23.23 4.65
CA GLU A 72 12.29 -23.76 5.84
C GLU A 72 13.27 -22.78 6.46
N LEU A 73 13.47 -21.59 5.87
CA LEU A 73 14.38 -20.56 6.42
C LEU A 73 14.07 -20.32 7.90
N GLY A 74 15.10 -20.36 8.75
CA GLY A 74 14.99 -20.08 10.18
C GLY A 74 14.77 -18.58 10.45
N GLU A 75 14.01 -18.26 11.48
CA GLU A 75 13.77 -16.86 11.89
C GLU A 75 15.07 -16.11 12.20
N GLU A 76 15.98 -16.72 12.96
CA GLU A 76 17.25 -16.09 13.35
C GLU A 76 18.16 -15.81 12.13
N GLU A 77 18.12 -16.66 11.10
CA GLU A 77 18.86 -16.43 9.85
C GLU A 77 18.28 -15.23 9.08
N LEU A 78 16.94 -15.13 9.01
CA LEU A 78 16.27 -13.98 8.42
C LEU A 78 16.61 -12.68 9.17
N LEU A 79 16.58 -12.69 10.50
CA LEU A 79 16.93 -11.53 11.33
C LEU A 79 18.39 -11.11 11.13
N ALA A 80 19.34 -12.05 11.07
CA ALA A 80 20.73 -11.76 10.78
C ALA A 80 20.94 -11.14 9.39
N ARG A 81 20.15 -11.60 8.40
CA ARG A 81 20.21 -11.01 7.06
C ARG A 81 19.65 -9.58 7.05
N ILE A 82 18.54 -9.33 7.73
CA ILE A 82 17.99 -7.97 7.88
C ILE A 82 19.00 -7.04 8.55
N ALA A 83 19.68 -7.50 9.59
CA ALA A 83 20.74 -6.71 10.24
C ALA A 83 21.87 -6.33 9.26
N THR A 84 22.26 -7.25 8.37
CA THR A 84 23.25 -6.96 7.33
C THR A 84 22.73 -5.90 6.34
N LEU A 85 21.47 -5.99 5.90
CA LEU A 85 20.86 -5.01 5.00
C LEU A 85 20.67 -3.64 5.67
N ASN A 86 20.37 -3.62 6.97
CA ASN A 86 20.32 -2.39 7.75
C ASN A 86 21.66 -1.64 7.74
N ALA A 87 22.78 -2.39 7.80
CA ALA A 87 24.12 -1.81 7.78
C ALA A 87 24.64 -1.45 6.37
N ASP A 88 23.99 -1.91 5.31
CA ASP A 88 24.42 -1.67 3.93
C ASP A 88 24.03 -0.25 3.47
N PRO A 89 25.01 0.65 3.19
CA PRO A 89 24.73 2.00 2.72
C PRO A 89 24.17 2.06 1.29
N ALA A 90 24.25 0.99 0.52
CA ALA A 90 23.66 0.90 -0.81
C ALA A 90 22.17 0.56 -0.79
N ILE A 91 21.64 0.13 0.36
CA ILE A 91 20.24 -0.21 0.56
C ILE A 91 19.53 0.87 1.37
N HIS A 92 18.55 1.52 0.77
CA HIS A 92 17.77 2.61 1.34
C HIS A 92 16.37 2.16 1.79
N GLY A 93 15.91 1.02 1.29
CA GLY A 93 14.64 0.40 1.68
C GLY A 93 14.78 -1.11 1.79
N ILE A 94 14.13 -1.68 2.79
CA ILE A 94 14.02 -3.13 2.99
C ILE A 94 12.54 -3.48 3.01
N LEU A 95 12.16 -4.48 2.23
CA LEU A 95 10.82 -5.03 2.18
C LEU A 95 10.88 -6.52 2.41
N VAL A 96 10.15 -7.00 3.41
CA VAL A 96 9.89 -8.43 3.60
C VAL A 96 8.48 -8.75 3.11
N GLN A 97 8.37 -9.55 2.06
CA GLN A 97 7.10 -9.87 1.43
C GLN A 97 6.23 -10.74 2.35
N LEU A 98 5.09 -10.21 2.76
CA LEU A 98 4.09 -10.95 3.53
C LEU A 98 3.15 -11.76 2.61
N PRO A 99 2.55 -12.86 3.13
CA PRO A 99 2.76 -13.43 4.46
C PRO A 99 4.05 -14.22 4.58
N LEU A 100 4.59 -14.30 5.79
CA LEU A 100 5.69 -15.20 6.16
C LEU A 100 5.16 -16.58 6.55
N PRO A 101 5.99 -17.65 6.51
CA PRO A 101 5.68 -18.95 7.09
C PRO A 101 5.31 -18.83 8.59
N GLU A 102 4.43 -19.71 9.07
CA GLU A 102 3.87 -19.65 10.45
C GLU A 102 4.93 -19.74 11.57
N HIS A 103 6.08 -20.37 11.30
CA HIS A 103 7.17 -20.50 12.27
C HIS A 103 8.03 -19.23 12.40
N ILE A 104 7.79 -18.22 11.58
CA ILE A 104 8.50 -16.92 11.62
C ILE A 104 7.55 -15.87 12.19
N ALA A 105 7.93 -15.26 13.30
CA ALA A 105 7.14 -14.21 13.94
C ALA A 105 7.20 -12.91 13.12
N THR A 106 6.15 -12.63 12.36
CA THR A 106 6.07 -11.45 11.46
C THR A 106 6.38 -10.14 12.19
N GLU A 107 5.90 -9.96 13.42
CA GLU A 107 6.15 -8.74 14.21
C GLU A 107 7.65 -8.55 14.50
N ARG A 108 8.35 -9.62 14.93
CA ARG A 108 9.79 -9.55 15.16
C ARG A 108 10.58 -9.18 13.91
N VAL A 109 10.17 -9.73 12.77
CA VAL A 109 10.81 -9.45 11.48
C VAL A 109 10.60 -7.99 11.07
N LEU A 110 9.39 -7.47 11.20
CA LEU A 110 9.10 -6.07 10.87
C LEU A 110 9.82 -5.10 11.81
N GLU A 111 9.93 -5.43 13.09
CA GLU A 111 10.66 -4.62 14.09
C GLU A 111 12.19 -4.69 13.92
N ALA A 112 12.71 -5.72 13.27
CA ALA A 112 14.15 -5.83 13.00
C ALA A 112 14.62 -4.93 11.83
N ILE A 113 13.71 -4.46 10.99
CA ILE A 113 14.03 -3.49 9.93
C ILE A 113 14.26 -2.13 10.58
N ALA A 114 15.38 -1.47 10.26
CA ALA A 114 15.63 -0.12 10.76
C ALA A 114 14.50 0.83 10.30
N PRO A 115 13.91 1.65 11.20
CA PRO A 115 12.78 2.53 10.88
C PRO A 115 13.01 3.41 9.65
N GLU A 116 14.24 3.88 9.46
CA GLU A 116 14.67 4.69 8.31
C GLU A 116 14.83 3.91 6.99
N LYS A 117 14.70 2.57 7.04
CA LYS A 117 14.69 1.67 5.88
C LYS A 117 13.38 0.88 5.74
N ASP A 118 12.43 1.07 6.66
CA ASP A 118 11.09 0.47 6.60
C ASP A 118 10.20 1.22 5.60
N VAL A 119 10.49 1.02 4.32
CA VAL A 119 9.78 1.72 3.23
C VAL A 119 8.35 1.22 2.99
N ASP A 120 7.94 0.12 3.61
CA ASP A 120 6.52 -0.30 3.69
C ASP A 120 5.74 0.47 4.78
N GLY A 121 6.45 1.09 5.76
CA GLY A 121 5.85 1.88 6.85
C GLY A 121 5.15 1.04 7.92
N PHE A 122 5.60 -0.19 8.16
CA PHE A 122 4.94 -1.13 9.10
C PHE A 122 5.63 -1.20 10.47
N HIS A 123 6.87 -0.71 10.58
CA HIS A 123 7.57 -0.65 11.85
C HIS A 123 6.79 0.21 12.86
N VAL A 124 6.79 -0.22 14.13
CA VAL A 124 6.03 0.45 15.20
C VAL A 124 6.37 1.94 15.34
N ALA A 125 7.64 2.33 15.11
CA ALA A 125 8.06 3.72 15.12
C ALA A 125 7.38 4.54 14.00
N ASN A 126 7.31 4.01 12.77
CA ASN A 126 6.64 4.65 11.64
C ASN A 126 5.13 4.73 11.86
N ALA A 127 4.52 3.66 12.38
CA ALA A 127 3.10 3.64 12.76
C ALA A 127 2.77 4.67 13.84
N GLY A 128 3.62 4.79 14.87
CA GLY A 128 3.50 5.81 15.91
C GLY A 128 3.68 7.23 15.38
N ALA A 129 4.66 7.44 14.53
CA ALA A 129 4.91 8.72 13.86
C ALA A 129 3.73 9.14 12.96
N LEU A 130 3.13 8.19 12.23
CA LEU A 130 1.90 8.44 11.47
C LEU A 130 0.75 8.85 12.38
N MET A 131 0.58 8.18 13.53
CA MET A 131 -0.49 8.49 14.49
C MET A 131 -0.41 9.94 15.00
N VAL A 132 0.80 10.47 15.21
CA VAL A 132 1.01 11.85 15.67
C VAL A 132 1.18 12.86 14.52
N GLY A 133 0.95 12.46 13.29
CA GLY A 133 0.99 13.35 12.11
C GLY A 133 2.40 13.72 11.62
N LYS A 134 3.41 12.92 11.95
CA LYS A 134 4.81 13.14 11.55
C LYS A 134 5.43 11.85 10.96
N PRO A 135 4.79 11.21 9.99
CA PRO A 135 5.32 9.96 9.44
C PRO A 135 6.66 10.20 8.74
N GLU A 136 7.61 9.29 8.95
CA GLU A 136 8.79 9.21 8.11
C GLU A 136 8.46 8.50 6.80
N PHE A 137 7.81 7.34 6.90
CA PHE A 137 7.22 6.64 5.77
C PHE A 137 5.74 6.37 6.02
N ILE A 138 4.97 6.52 4.96
CA ILE A 138 3.53 6.21 4.95
C ILE A 138 3.36 4.81 4.38
N PRO A 139 2.56 3.92 5.01
CA PRO A 139 2.25 2.61 4.44
C PRO A 139 1.81 2.72 2.98
N CYS A 140 2.46 1.93 2.10
CA CYS A 140 2.38 2.11 0.65
C CYS A 140 0.96 2.09 0.08
N THR A 141 0.11 1.16 0.54
CA THR A 141 -1.27 1.05 0.05
C THR A 141 -2.15 2.23 0.46
N PRO A 142 -2.20 2.64 1.72
CA PRO A 142 -2.89 3.88 2.14
C PRO A 142 -2.36 5.13 1.44
N TYR A 143 -1.04 5.23 1.26
CA TYR A 143 -0.43 6.34 0.54
C TYR A 143 -0.92 6.38 -0.92
N GLY A 144 -0.97 5.23 -1.59
CA GLY A 144 -1.54 5.11 -2.93
C GLY A 144 -3.01 5.53 -3.01
N CYS A 145 -3.82 5.17 -2.00
CA CYS A 145 -5.22 5.61 -1.91
C CYS A 145 -5.33 7.14 -1.77
N MET A 146 -4.47 7.78 -0.96
CA MET A 146 -4.42 9.24 -0.87
C MET A 146 -4.04 9.89 -2.20
N LYS A 147 -3.06 9.34 -2.92
CA LYS A 147 -2.67 9.83 -4.25
C LYS A 147 -3.78 9.69 -5.29
N ILE A 148 -4.61 8.66 -5.19
CA ILE A 148 -5.80 8.51 -6.03
C ILE A 148 -6.81 9.63 -5.72
N LEU A 149 -7.09 9.93 -4.45
CA LEU A 149 -7.99 11.02 -4.06
C LEU A 149 -7.44 12.39 -4.49
N GLU A 150 -6.14 12.63 -4.33
CA GLU A 150 -5.46 13.84 -4.79
C GLU A 150 -5.57 14.01 -6.31
N SER A 151 -5.49 12.93 -7.09
CA SER A 151 -5.51 12.98 -8.55
C SER A 151 -6.83 13.50 -9.16
N ILE A 152 -7.90 13.43 -8.39
CA ILE A 152 -9.22 13.96 -8.75
C ILE A 152 -9.59 15.22 -7.96
N GLU A 153 -8.61 15.79 -7.24
CA GLU A 153 -8.79 16.98 -6.39
C GLU A 153 -10.00 16.87 -5.44
N TYR A 154 -10.23 15.63 -4.91
CA TYR A 154 -11.39 15.38 -4.07
C TYR A 154 -11.33 16.18 -2.76
N PRO A 155 -12.40 16.92 -2.36
CA PRO A 155 -12.40 17.72 -1.15
C PRO A 155 -12.54 16.85 0.10
N ILE A 156 -11.42 16.34 0.63
CA ILE A 156 -11.41 15.44 1.79
C ILE A 156 -11.85 16.16 3.06
N ARG A 157 -11.50 17.44 3.20
CA ARG A 157 -11.82 18.21 4.40
C ARG A 157 -13.32 18.29 4.64
N GLY A 158 -13.77 17.83 5.81
CA GLY A 158 -15.19 17.80 6.21
C GLY A 158 -15.97 16.60 5.65
N ALA A 159 -15.37 15.78 4.76
CA ALA A 159 -16.02 14.57 4.25
C ALA A 159 -16.19 13.51 5.34
N ARG A 160 -17.21 12.67 5.21
CA ARG A 160 -17.38 11.46 6.00
C ARG A 160 -16.65 10.31 5.31
N ALA A 161 -15.60 9.82 5.94
CA ALA A 161 -14.80 8.71 5.44
C ALA A 161 -15.09 7.43 6.24
N VAL A 162 -15.47 6.37 5.57
CA VAL A 162 -15.67 5.06 6.19
C VAL A 162 -14.65 4.08 5.63
N ILE A 163 -13.92 3.43 6.53
CA ILE A 163 -12.94 2.41 6.20
C ILE A 163 -13.47 1.05 6.67
N VAL A 164 -13.69 0.13 5.74
CA VAL A 164 -14.09 -1.24 6.02
C VAL A 164 -12.87 -2.14 6.00
N GLY A 165 -12.39 -2.46 7.19
CA GLY A 165 -11.13 -3.17 7.46
C GLY A 165 -10.29 -2.39 8.47
N ALA A 166 -9.69 -3.09 9.46
CA ALA A 166 -8.96 -2.48 10.57
C ALA A 166 -7.55 -3.07 10.74
N SER A 167 -6.92 -3.50 9.63
CA SER A 167 -5.56 -4.03 9.65
C SER A 167 -4.53 -2.93 9.97
N ASN A 168 -3.38 -3.34 10.54
CA ASN A 168 -2.26 -2.43 10.80
C ASN A 168 -1.61 -1.91 9.52
N ILE A 169 -1.75 -2.66 8.43
CA ILE A 169 -1.07 -2.35 7.15
C ILE A 169 -1.91 -1.49 6.20
N VAL A 170 -3.25 -1.45 6.37
CA VAL A 170 -4.14 -0.66 5.49
C VAL A 170 -5.17 0.15 6.29
N GLY A 171 -6.08 -0.51 7.00
CA GLY A 171 -7.26 0.15 7.55
C GLY A 171 -6.94 1.24 8.56
N LYS A 172 -6.12 0.95 9.55
CA LYS A 172 -5.71 1.93 10.57
C LYS A 172 -4.90 3.09 9.99
N PRO A 173 -3.83 2.85 9.19
CA PRO A 173 -3.07 3.94 8.58
C PRO A 173 -3.92 4.78 7.61
N MET A 174 -4.82 4.17 6.83
CA MET A 174 -5.74 4.92 5.97
C MET A 174 -6.65 5.86 6.76
N ALA A 175 -7.15 5.39 7.90
CA ALA A 175 -7.97 6.21 8.80
C ALA A 175 -7.19 7.42 9.33
N MET A 176 -5.92 7.23 9.72
CA MET A 176 -5.07 8.33 10.20
C MET A 176 -4.79 9.35 9.11
N LEU A 177 -4.52 8.92 7.89
CA LEU A 177 -4.28 9.83 6.77
C LEU A 177 -5.52 10.66 6.44
N LEU A 178 -6.70 10.05 6.37
CA LEU A 178 -7.96 10.75 6.12
C LEU A 178 -8.31 11.71 7.27
N LEU A 179 -8.07 11.31 8.52
CA LEU A 179 -8.26 12.17 9.70
C LEU A 179 -7.35 13.41 9.63
N GLN A 180 -6.07 13.23 9.31
CA GLN A 180 -5.10 14.31 9.13
C GLN A 180 -5.47 15.24 7.97
N ALA A 181 -6.08 14.71 6.91
CA ALA A 181 -6.62 15.50 5.80
C ALA A 181 -7.94 16.23 6.15
N GLY A 182 -8.45 16.07 7.38
CA GLY A 182 -9.61 16.79 7.91
C GLY A 182 -10.95 16.08 7.65
N ALA A 183 -10.96 14.79 7.33
CA ALA A 183 -12.19 14.00 7.26
C ALA A 183 -12.70 13.60 8.66
N THR A 184 -14.02 13.36 8.77
CA THR A 184 -14.61 12.61 9.89
C THR A 184 -14.53 11.13 9.56
N VAL A 185 -13.85 10.33 10.39
CA VAL A 185 -13.48 8.96 10.05
C VAL A 185 -14.20 7.94 10.93
N THR A 186 -14.75 6.92 10.29
CA THR A 186 -15.28 5.71 10.93
C THR A 186 -14.50 4.49 10.44
N ILE A 187 -14.02 3.65 11.36
CA ILE A 187 -13.37 2.37 11.04
C ILE A 187 -14.33 1.24 11.39
N CYS A 188 -14.64 0.42 10.41
CA CYS A 188 -15.45 -0.79 10.57
C CYS A 188 -14.55 -2.04 10.53
N ASN A 189 -14.90 -3.04 11.31
CA ASN A 189 -14.19 -4.33 11.37
C ASN A 189 -15.18 -5.50 11.36
N SER A 190 -14.67 -6.74 11.52
CA SER A 190 -15.48 -7.96 11.50
C SER A 190 -16.51 -8.07 12.66
N LYS A 191 -16.48 -7.16 13.64
CA LYS A 191 -17.41 -7.09 14.76
C LYS A 191 -18.42 -5.95 14.63
N THR A 192 -18.29 -5.11 13.61
CA THR A 192 -19.19 -3.99 13.35
C THR A 192 -20.60 -4.54 13.08
N ARG A 193 -21.58 -4.06 13.85
CA ARG A 193 -22.99 -4.36 13.63
C ARG A 193 -23.51 -3.43 12.56
N ASP A 194 -24.45 -3.93 11.72
CA ASP A 194 -25.08 -3.15 10.67
C ASP A 194 -24.09 -2.31 9.83
N LEU A 195 -23.19 -3.02 9.15
CA LEU A 195 -22.17 -2.38 8.32
C LEU A 195 -22.77 -1.39 7.30
N ALA A 196 -23.92 -1.72 6.72
CA ALA A 196 -24.59 -0.89 5.74
C ALA A 196 -25.00 0.49 6.31
N HIS A 197 -25.37 0.56 7.60
CA HIS A 197 -25.67 1.83 8.27
C HIS A 197 -24.49 2.80 8.21
N HIS A 198 -23.26 2.29 8.39
CA HIS A 198 -22.07 3.10 8.34
C HIS A 198 -21.66 3.49 6.91
N THR A 199 -21.72 2.52 5.98
CA THR A 199 -21.21 2.73 4.62
C THR A 199 -22.13 3.61 3.75
N LYS A 200 -23.44 3.59 3.98
CA LYS A 200 -24.42 4.41 3.24
C LYS A 200 -24.27 5.92 3.46
N ASP A 201 -23.57 6.34 4.50
CA ASP A 201 -23.34 7.76 4.81
C ASP A 201 -21.95 8.24 4.34
N ALA A 202 -21.13 7.33 3.81
CA ALA A 202 -19.76 7.63 3.44
C ALA A 202 -19.66 8.47 2.16
N ASP A 203 -19.02 9.63 2.23
CA ASP A 203 -18.59 10.39 1.06
C ASP A 203 -17.37 9.73 0.40
N ILE A 204 -16.47 9.17 1.25
CA ILE A 204 -15.32 8.37 0.87
C ILE A 204 -15.46 7.00 1.52
N LEU A 205 -15.54 5.95 0.72
CA LEU A 205 -15.61 4.57 1.18
C LEU A 205 -14.35 3.82 0.75
N VAL A 206 -13.55 3.36 1.73
CA VAL A 206 -12.37 2.53 1.49
C VAL A 206 -12.64 1.12 1.99
N VAL A 207 -12.49 0.13 1.13
CA VAL A 207 -12.79 -1.28 1.47
C VAL A 207 -11.50 -2.10 1.39
N ALA A 208 -11.10 -2.71 2.50
CA ALA A 208 -9.85 -3.46 2.67
C ALA A 208 -10.06 -4.66 3.62
N THR A 209 -10.89 -5.62 3.20
CA THR A 209 -11.31 -6.76 4.03
C THR A 209 -10.71 -8.10 3.58
N GLY A 210 -10.26 -8.19 2.33
CA GLY A 210 -9.84 -9.44 1.70
C GLY A 210 -11.00 -10.42 1.48
N LYS A 211 -12.25 -9.93 1.37
CA LYS A 211 -13.43 -10.75 1.14
C LYS A 211 -14.09 -10.35 -0.17
N PRO A 212 -14.18 -11.27 -1.16
CA PRO A 212 -14.74 -10.98 -2.47
C PRO A 212 -16.14 -10.38 -2.38
N LYS A 213 -16.37 -9.23 -3.03
CA LYS A 213 -17.68 -8.59 -3.21
C LYS A 213 -18.49 -8.39 -1.92
N MET A 214 -17.81 -8.20 -0.79
CA MET A 214 -18.46 -8.04 0.51
C MET A 214 -19.34 -6.80 0.59
N VAL A 215 -18.97 -5.72 -0.11
CA VAL A 215 -19.74 -4.48 -0.16
C VAL A 215 -20.52 -4.44 -1.47
N SER A 216 -21.84 -4.50 -1.37
CA SER A 216 -22.77 -4.41 -2.51
C SER A 216 -23.16 -2.96 -2.84
N GLY A 217 -23.76 -2.72 -4.00
CA GLY A 217 -24.14 -1.38 -4.43
C GLY A 217 -25.14 -0.69 -3.50
N ASP A 218 -26.04 -1.44 -2.89
CA ASP A 218 -27.05 -0.92 -1.94
C ASP A 218 -26.45 -0.49 -0.58
N MET A 219 -25.19 -0.83 -0.33
CA MET A 219 -24.41 -0.38 0.83
C MET A 219 -23.62 0.91 0.60
N ILE A 220 -23.72 1.50 -0.59
CA ILE A 220 -22.93 2.67 -1.01
C ILE A 220 -23.82 3.91 -1.09
N LYS A 221 -23.31 5.04 -0.59
CA LYS A 221 -23.96 6.34 -0.77
C LYS A 221 -23.92 6.74 -2.24
N ASN A 222 -25.03 7.26 -2.75
CA ASN A 222 -25.08 7.77 -4.11
C ASN A 222 -24.06 8.91 -4.31
N GLY A 223 -23.23 8.79 -5.34
CA GLY A 223 -22.20 9.77 -5.65
C GLY A 223 -20.90 9.64 -4.83
N ALA A 224 -20.77 8.67 -3.93
CA ALA A 224 -19.56 8.46 -3.13
C ALA A 224 -18.34 8.14 -3.99
N VAL A 225 -17.14 8.45 -3.45
CA VAL A 225 -15.87 7.91 -3.94
C VAL A 225 -15.61 6.57 -3.27
N VAL A 226 -15.45 5.52 -4.09
CA VAL A 226 -15.21 4.15 -3.62
C VAL A 226 -13.80 3.71 -3.99
N ILE A 227 -12.99 3.41 -2.99
CA ILE A 227 -11.64 2.88 -3.14
C ILE A 227 -11.64 1.43 -2.68
N ASP A 228 -11.58 0.52 -3.62
CA ASP A 228 -11.50 -0.92 -3.38
C ASP A 228 -10.04 -1.35 -3.35
N VAL A 229 -9.56 -1.72 -2.16
CA VAL A 229 -8.18 -2.19 -1.91
C VAL A 229 -8.08 -3.70 -2.10
N GLY A 230 -9.23 -4.40 -2.07
CA GLY A 230 -9.27 -5.85 -2.14
C GLY A 230 -8.70 -6.40 -3.46
N ILE A 231 -7.93 -7.48 -3.35
CA ILE A 231 -7.49 -8.28 -4.51
C ILE A 231 -7.74 -9.73 -4.15
N ASN A 232 -8.82 -10.27 -4.67
CA ASN A 232 -9.25 -11.63 -4.43
C ASN A 232 -9.21 -12.45 -5.72
N ARG A 233 -8.72 -13.69 -5.64
CA ARG A 233 -8.77 -14.63 -6.77
C ARG A 233 -9.98 -15.52 -6.62
N LEU A 234 -10.85 -15.46 -7.61
CA LEU A 234 -12.05 -16.31 -7.69
C LEU A 234 -11.67 -17.76 -8.14
N PRO A 235 -12.55 -18.74 -7.94
CA PRO A 235 -12.31 -20.11 -8.38
C PRO A 235 -12.05 -20.27 -9.89
N ASP A 236 -12.58 -19.36 -10.73
CA ASP A 236 -12.34 -19.30 -12.17
C ASP A 236 -11.00 -18.63 -12.54
N GLY A 237 -10.20 -18.26 -11.55
CA GLY A 237 -8.90 -17.61 -11.72
C GLY A 237 -8.96 -16.10 -11.91
N LYS A 238 -10.14 -15.50 -12.09
CA LYS A 238 -10.28 -14.04 -12.23
C LYS A 238 -10.03 -13.32 -10.94
N LEU A 239 -9.59 -12.09 -11.06
CA LEU A 239 -9.42 -11.18 -9.92
C LEU A 239 -10.68 -10.34 -9.73
N CYS A 240 -11.05 -10.13 -8.47
CA CYS A 240 -12.08 -9.17 -8.09
C CYS A 240 -11.68 -8.44 -6.80
N GLY A 241 -12.35 -7.34 -6.53
CA GLY A 241 -12.19 -6.59 -5.28
C GLY A 241 -13.10 -7.08 -4.16
N ASP A 242 -13.08 -6.31 -3.08
CA ASP A 242 -13.96 -6.47 -1.93
C ASP A 242 -15.33 -5.80 -2.16
N VAL A 243 -15.44 -4.97 -3.19
CA VAL A 243 -16.69 -4.32 -3.61
C VAL A 243 -17.28 -5.07 -4.81
N ASP A 244 -18.60 -5.24 -4.85
CA ASP A 244 -19.28 -5.70 -6.04
C ASP A 244 -19.30 -4.58 -7.08
N PHE A 245 -18.24 -4.53 -7.88
CA PHE A 245 -17.97 -3.49 -8.86
C PHE A 245 -19.14 -3.28 -9.83
N ASP A 246 -19.77 -4.37 -10.28
CA ASP A 246 -20.83 -4.31 -11.28
C ASP A 246 -22.09 -3.62 -10.75
N ALA A 247 -22.42 -3.78 -9.49
CA ALA A 247 -23.50 -3.07 -8.82
C ALA A 247 -23.06 -1.67 -8.37
N ALA A 248 -21.87 -1.54 -7.79
CA ALA A 248 -21.37 -0.30 -7.22
C ALA A 248 -21.16 0.81 -8.25
N LYS A 249 -20.74 0.48 -9.47
CA LYS A 249 -20.48 1.46 -10.55
C LYS A 249 -21.70 2.27 -10.98
N TYR A 250 -22.92 1.84 -10.64
CA TYR A 250 -24.15 2.59 -10.94
C TYR A 250 -24.60 3.49 -9.79
N VAL A 251 -23.94 3.40 -8.63
CA VAL A 251 -24.27 4.17 -7.41
C VAL A 251 -23.15 5.15 -7.07
N ALA A 252 -21.92 4.73 -7.14
CA ALA A 252 -20.74 5.57 -6.87
C ALA A 252 -20.60 6.71 -7.89
N GLY A 253 -19.99 7.81 -7.47
CA GLY A 253 -19.53 8.86 -8.37
C GLY A 253 -18.18 8.51 -9.00
N TRP A 254 -17.30 7.93 -8.18
CA TRP A 254 -15.96 7.46 -8.56
C TRP A 254 -15.69 6.08 -7.97
N ILE A 255 -15.00 5.22 -8.71
CA ILE A 255 -14.66 3.88 -8.23
C ILE A 255 -13.32 3.39 -8.80
N THR A 256 -12.52 2.73 -7.98
CA THR A 256 -11.32 2.03 -8.46
C THR A 256 -11.68 0.69 -9.09
N PRO A 257 -11.13 0.32 -10.26
CA PRO A 257 -11.27 -1.03 -10.80
C PRO A 257 -10.35 -2.02 -10.08
N VAL A 258 -10.72 -3.30 -10.06
CA VAL A 258 -9.84 -4.39 -9.63
C VAL A 258 -9.82 -5.48 -10.72
N PRO A 259 -8.64 -5.73 -11.33
CA PRO A 259 -7.33 -5.09 -11.12
C PRO A 259 -7.23 -3.69 -11.76
N GLY A 260 -6.15 -2.96 -11.41
CA GLY A 260 -5.80 -1.69 -12.08
C GLY A 260 -6.10 -0.41 -11.28
N GLY A 261 -6.70 -0.52 -10.09
CA GLY A 261 -6.91 0.59 -9.17
C GLY A 261 -5.74 0.74 -8.17
N VAL A 262 -5.93 0.26 -6.94
CA VAL A 262 -4.98 0.48 -5.84
C VAL A 262 -3.66 -0.31 -6.00
N GLY A 263 -3.70 -1.54 -6.53
CA GLY A 263 -2.51 -2.40 -6.63
C GLY A 263 -1.30 -1.76 -7.32
N PRO A 264 -1.42 -1.16 -8.51
CA PRO A 264 -0.32 -0.44 -9.17
C PRO A 264 0.24 0.71 -8.33
N MET A 265 -0.62 1.39 -7.57
CA MET A 265 -0.23 2.50 -6.70
C MET A 265 0.59 2.05 -5.50
N THR A 266 0.29 0.89 -4.91
CA THR A 266 1.08 0.32 -3.81
C THR A 266 2.55 0.16 -4.19
N ILE A 267 2.83 -0.40 -5.38
CA ILE A 267 4.21 -0.54 -5.88
C ILE A 267 4.84 0.83 -6.14
N THR A 268 4.09 1.77 -6.69
CA THR A 268 4.59 3.11 -6.98
C THR A 268 4.95 3.86 -5.70
N MET A 269 4.17 3.72 -4.62
CA MET A 269 4.48 4.35 -3.34
C MET A 269 5.67 3.68 -2.63
N LEU A 270 5.87 2.38 -2.81
CA LEU A 270 7.10 1.71 -2.35
C LEU A 270 8.35 2.34 -3.00
N LEU A 271 8.30 2.59 -4.30
CA LEU A 271 9.39 3.29 -5.00
C LEU A 271 9.54 4.73 -4.49
N MET A 272 8.45 5.44 -4.23
CA MET A 272 8.48 6.79 -3.69
C MET A 272 9.15 6.83 -2.31
N ASN A 273 8.74 5.96 -1.39
CA ASN A 273 9.35 5.87 -0.05
C ASN A 273 10.85 5.52 -0.15
N THR A 274 11.24 4.58 -1.03
CA THR A 274 12.64 4.21 -1.24
C THR A 274 13.46 5.39 -1.81
N LEU A 275 12.89 6.14 -2.74
CA LEU A 275 13.52 7.35 -3.28
C LEU A 275 13.73 8.41 -2.19
N GLU A 276 12.69 8.67 -1.38
CA GLU A 276 12.74 9.64 -0.28
C GLU A 276 13.80 9.25 0.76
N ALA A 277 13.95 7.96 1.06
CA ALA A 277 15.03 7.45 1.91
C ALA A 277 16.40 7.76 1.32
N ALA A 278 16.61 7.49 0.03
CA ALA A 278 17.87 7.79 -0.66
C ALA A 278 18.16 9.30 -0.76
N GLU A 279 17.13 10.13 -0.98
CA GLU A 279 17.26 11.59 -0.97
C GLU A 279 17.69 12.13 0.41
N LYS A 280 17.20 11.54 1.51
CA LYS A 280 17.63 11.89 2.87
C LYS A 280 19.08 11.48 3.09
N ALA A 281 19.48 10.28 2.67
CA ALA A 281 20.86 9.79 2.78
C ALA A 281 21.86 10.60 1.91
N SER A 282 21.38 11.25 0.85
CA SER A 282 22.21 12.09 -0.04
C SER A 282 22.49 13.50 0.49
N LYS A 283 21.85 13.90 1.59
CA LYS A 283 22.10 15.19 2.23
C LYS A 283 23.35 15.13 3.07
N PRO A 284 24.25 16.11 2.99
CA PRO A 284 25.46 16.18 3.77
C PRO A 284 25.21 16.30 5.27
#